data_4cc5657ed122743b3df9b31c634117eb
#
_entry.id   4cc5657ed122743b3df9b31c634117eb
#
_cell.length_a   1.000
_cell.length_b   1.000
_cell.length_c   1.000
_cell.angle_alpha   90.00
_cell.angle_beta   90.00
_cell.angle_gamma   90.00
#
_symmetry.space_group_name_H-M   'P 1'
#
loop_
_entity.id
_entity.type
_entity.pdbx_description
1 polymer ?
#
loop_
_entity_poly.entity_id
_entity_poly.type
_entity_poly.pdbx_seq_one_letter_code
_entity_poly.pdbx_strand_id
1 'polypeptide(L)'
;MAAEGQWHPPRILILYGSLRPQSFSRKLALEAERILRHFGAETRVFDPHELPMLDSVSADDPKVRQLREWSQWSEGQVWVSPERHGTLTGVFKNQIDWLPLESGSVRPTQGRTLAVMQVSGGSQSFNVVNALRVLGRWMRMVAIPNQSSVAKAWQEFDDDGRMKPSPFYDRVVDVMEELIKFTLLVRDRSDYLTDRYSERKGDLAARRLAAASGAVQAIAAGDVEAANREILKPT
;
A
#
# COMPACT_ATOMS: atom_id res chain seq x y z
N MET A 1 -2.52 19.17 18.76
CA MET A 1 -3.17 19.79 17.59
C MET A 1 -2.35 19.38 16.39
N ALA A 2 -2.93 18.60 15.48
CA ALA A 2 -2.26 18.26 14.22
C ALA A 2 -2.05 19.57 13.44
N ALA A 3 -0.86 19.77 12.90
CA ALA A 3 -0.62 20.86 11.97
C ALA A 3 -1.66 20.75 10.85
N GLU A 4 -2.35 21.84 10.52
CA GLU A 4 -3.22 21.92 9.36
C GLU A 4 -2.35 21.70 8.12
N GLY A 5 -2.23 20.42 7.71
CA GLY A 5 -1.57 20.06 6.47
C GLY A 5 -2.36 20.69 5.33
N GLN A 6 -1.68 21.38 4.43
CA GLN A 6 -2.31 21.93 3.23
C GLN A 6 -3.07 20.81 2.52
N TRP A 7 -4.39 21.00 2.30
CA TRP A 7 -5.22 20.02 1.63
C TRP A 7 -4.64 19.68 0.25
N HIS A 8 -4.58 18.39 -0.08
CA HIS A 8 -4.19 17.89 -1.39
C HIS A 8 -5.09 16.73 -1.82
N PRO A 9 -5.24 16.48 -3.12
CA PRO A 9 -5.96 15.30 -3.63
C PRO A 9 -5.41 13.99 -3.03
N PRO A 10 -6.27 12.98 -2.78
CA PRO A 10 -5.78 11.67 -2.37
C PRO A 10 -4.90 11.05 -3.47
N ARG A 11 -3.76 10.48 -3.07
CA ARG A 11 -2.75 9.91 -3.97
C ARG A 11 -2.88 8.40 -4.03
N ILE A 12 -3.23 7.89 -5.21
CA ILE A 12 -3.56 6.47 -5.41
C ILE A 12 -2.60 5.83 -6.42
N LEU A 13 -1.91 4.77 -5.99
CA LEU A 13 -1.12 3.91 -6.86
C LEU A 13 -1.98 2.73 -7.34
N ILE A 14 -1.92 2.43 -8.64
CA ILE A 14 -2.65 1.33 -9.25
C ILE A 14 -1.65 0.31 -9.80
N LEU A 15 -1.76 -0.94 -9.35
CA LEU A 15 -0.94 -2.07 -9.81
C LEU A 15 -1.81 -3.08 -10.54
N TYR A 16 -1.30 -3.63 -11.67
CA TYR A 16 -2.00 -4.68 -12.40
C TYR A 16 -1.10 -5.86 -12.77
N GLY A 17 -1.67 -7.06 -12.85
CA GLY A 17 -0.95 -8.33 -12.91
C GLY A 17 -0.85 -8.96 -14.28
N SER A 18 -0.53 -8.21 -15.36
CA SER A 18 -0.38 -8.80 -16.69
C SER A 18 0.57 -8.01 -17.58
N LEU A 19 1.36 -8.73 -18.38
CA LEU A 19 2.23 -8.14 -19.42
C LEU A 19 1.56 -8.12 -20.81
N ARG A 20 0.32 -8.59 -20.94
CA ARG A 20 -0.36 -8.58 -22.25
C ARG A 20 -0.83 -7.17 -22.58
N PRO A 21 -0.57 -6.62 -23.78
CA PRO A 21 -1.03 -5.27 -24.16
C PRO A 21 -2.55 -5.11 -24.07
N GLN A 22 -3.32 -6.15 -24.45
CA GLN A 22 -4.78 -6.19 -24.41
C GLN A 22 -5.33 -6.93 -23.19
N SER A 23 -4.64 -6.84 -22.06
CA SER A 23 -5.06 -7.47 -20.82
C SER A 23 -6.29 -6.83 -20.21
N PHE A 24 -7.29 -7.62 -19.84
CA PHE A 24 -8.48 -7.14 -19.13
C PHE A 24 -8.15 -6.60 -17.73
N SER A 25 -7.12 -7.13 -17.05
CA SER A 25 -6.67 -6.54 -15.79
C SER A 25 -6.05 -5.15 -15.97
N ARG A 26 -5.32 -4.91 -17.08
CA ARG A 26 -4.86 -3.57 -17.44
C ARG A 26 -6.02 -2.66 -17.78
N LYS A 27 -6.98 -3.12 -18.60
CA LYS A 27 -8.20 -2.34 -18.93
C LYS A 27 -8.98 -1.97 -17.66
N LEU A 28 -9.15 -2.91 -16.70
CA LEU A 28 -9.81 -2.64 -15.44
C LEU A 28 -9.01 -1.64 -14.57
N ALA A 29 -7.70 -1.73 -14.55
CA ALA A 29 -6.84 -0.76 -13.85
C ALA A 29 -6.96 0.66 -14.44
N LEU A 30 -7.02 0.78 -15.76
CA LEU A 30 -7.23 2.06 -16.45
C LEU A 30 -8.65 2.60 -16.25
N GLU A 31 -9.65 1.75 -16.15
CA GLU A 31 -11.01 2.18 -15.80
C GLU A 31 -11.08 2.70 -14.37
N ALA A 32 -10.45 1.99 -13.42
CA ALA A 32 -10.31 2.45 -12.04
C ALA A 32 -9.60 3.82 -11.97
N GLU A 33 -8.53 4.02 -12.76
CA GLU A 33 -7.86 5.31 -12.85
C GLU A 33 -8.79 6.43 -13.29
N ARG A 34 -9.59 6.21 -14.34
CA ARG A 34 -10.55 7.20 -14.84
C ARG A 34 -11.58 7.60 -13.80
N ILE A 35 -12.13 6.60 -13.08
CA ILE A 35 -13.10 6.81 -12.02
C ILE A 35 -12.47 7.60 -10.86
N LEU A 36 -11.28 7.21 -10.42
CA LEU A 36 -10.55 7.88 -9.34
C LEU A 36 -10.23 9.34 -9.68
N ARG A 37 -9.79 9.60 -10.91
CA ARG A 37 -9.56 10.98 -11.40
C ARG A 37 -10.84 11.80 -11.46
N HIS A 38 -11.96 11.17 -11.85
CA HIS A 38 -13.27 11.83 -11.81
C HIS A 38 -13.66 12.22 -10.38
N PHE A 39 -13.31 11.42 -9.38
CA PHE A 39 -13.47 11.75 -7.97
C PHE A 39 -12.37 12.68 -7.40
N GLY A 40 -11.50 13.20 -8.24
CA GLY A 40 -10.51 14.20 -7.84
C GLY A 40 -9.23 13.62 -7.24
N ALA A 41 -8.94 12.34 -7.41
CA ALA A 41 -7.68 11.75 -6.96
C ALA A 41 -6.51 12.02 -7.94
N GLU A 42 -5.30 12.15 -7.39
CA GLU A 42 -4.07 12.04 -8.14
C GLU A 42 -3.68 10.56 -8.26
N THR A 43 -3.43 10.08 -9.48
CA THR A 43 -3.25 8.65 -9.75
C THR A 43 -1.94 8.37 -10.46
N ARG A 44 -1.34 7.21 -10.18
CA ARG A 44 -0.23 6.63 -10.94
C ARG A 44 -0.53 5.17 -11.23
N VAL A 45 -0.46 4.77 -12.49
CA VAL A 45 -0.61 3.37 -12.91
C VAL A 45 0.78 2.82 -13.21
N PHE A 46 1.22 1.85 -12.42
CA PHE A 46 2.54 1.23 -12.63
C PHE A 46 2.45 0.19 -13.75
N ASP A 47 3.28 0.34 -14.77
CA ASP A 47 3.44 -0.66 -15.82
C ASP A 47 4.43 -1.73 -15.36
N PRO A 48 4.02 -3.00 -15.22
CA PRO A 48 4.90 -4.09 -14.80
C PRO A 48 5.89 -4.58 -15.88
N HIS A 49 5.82 -4.04 -17.12
CA HIS A 49 6.83 -4.34 -18.11
C HIS A 49 8.21 -3.90 -17.64
N GLU A 50 9.21 -4.69 -17.99
CA GLU A 50 10.61 -4.47 -17.63
C GLU A 50 10.90 -4.48 -16.11
N LEU A 51 9.92 -4.80 -15.26
CA LEU A 51 10.21 -5.06 -13.86
C LEU A 51 10.93 -6.41 -13.74
N PRO A 52 12.21 -6.45 -13.34
CA PRO A 52 12.94 -7.70 -13.23
C PRO A 52 12.32 -8.61 -12.17
N MET A 53 12.59 -9.91 -12.26
CA MET A 53 12.24 -10.83 -11.19
C MET A 53 13.02 -10.50 -9.92
N LEU A 54 12.38 -10.63 -8.77
CA LEU A 54 13.06 -10.48 -7.48
C LEU A 54 14.33 -11.37 -7.46
N ASP A 55 15.38 -10.86 -6.84
CA ASP A 55 16.70 -11.49 -6.71
C ASP A 55 17.51 -11.64 -8.02
N SER A 56 16.97 -11.22 -9.17
CA SER A 56 17.72 -11.26 -10.44
C SER A 56 18.61 -10.04 -10.67
N VAL A 57 18.34 -8.93 -9.97
CA VAL A 57 19.09 -7.68 -10.05
C VAL A 57 19.14 -6.99 -8.68
N SER A 58 19.97 -5.93 -8.58
CA SER A 58 19.99 -5.09 -7.39
C SER A 58 18.67 -4.31 -7.21
N ALA A 59 18.36 -3.99 -5.97
CA ALA A 59 17.25 -3.09 -5.63
C ALA A 59 17.41 -1.66 -6.18
N ASP A 60 18.58 -1.31 -6.69
CA ASP A 60 18.89 -0.03 -7.32
C ASP A 60 18.47 0.04 -8.79
N ASP A 61 17.92 -1.05 -9.35
CA ASP A 61 17.35 -1.04 -10.69
C ASP A 61 16.32 0.10 -10.82
N PRO A 62 16.35 0.87 -11.92
CA PRO A 62 15.49 2.04 -12.10
C PRO A 62 14.00 1.71 -12.00
N LYS A 63 13.58 0.54 -12.52
CA LYS A 63 12.18 0.10 -12.50
C LYS A 63 11.73 -0.29 -11.10
N VAL A 64 12.62 -0.92 -10.33
CA VAL A 64 12.39 -1.25 -8.93
C VAL A 64 12.28 0.02 -8.07
N ARG A 65 13.20 0.97 -8.28
CA ARG A 65 13.13 2.27 -7.59
C ARG A 65 11.84 3.00 -7.87
N GLN A 66 11.42 3.08 -9.13
CA GLN A 66 10.14 3.69 -9.53
C GLN A 66 8.96 3.09 -8.77
N LEU A 67 8.87 1.76 -8.69
CA LEU A 67 7.80 1.07 -7.96
C LEU A 67 7.80 1.43 -6.47
N ARG A 68 8.97 1.41 -5.83
CA ARG A 68 9.13 1.75 -4.41
C ARG A 68 8.79 3.20 -4.11
N GLU A 69 9.29 4.13 -4.92
CA GLU A 69 8.99 5.57 -4.80
C GLU A 69 7.50 5.84 -4.97
N TRP A 70 6.84 5.20 -5.94
CA TRP A 70 5.40 5.37 -6.14
C TRP A 70 4.58 4.74 -5.03
N SER A 71 5.04 3.62 -4.47
CA SER A 71 4.40 3.04 -3.30
C SER A 71 4.50 3.96 -2.07
N GLN A 72 5.65 4.59 -1.84
CA GLN A 72 5.85 5.56 -0.76
C GLN A 72 5.03 6.84 -0.97
N TRP A 73 4.92 7.32 -2.20
CA TRP A 73 4.13 8.48 -2.57
C TRP A 73 2.63 8.26 -2.34
N SER A 74 2.12 7.05 -2.53
CA SER A 74 0.69 6.74 -2.46
C SER A 74 0.16 6.78 -1.01
N GLU A 75 -1.09 7.15 -0.85
CA GLU A 75 -1.86 7.09 0.41
C GLU A 75 -2.85 5.91 0.38
N GLY A 76 -3.22 5.49 -0.81
CA GLY A 76 -4.02 4.31 -1.08
C GLY A 76 -3.54 3.58 -2.33
N GLN A 77 -3.92 2.31 -2.47
CA GLN A 77 -3.56 1.51 -3.64
C GLN A 77 -4.76 0.73 -4.17
N VAL A 78 -4.76 0.50 -5.48
CA VAL A 78 -5.66 -0.42 -6.17
C VAL A 78 -4.83 -1.58 -6.72
N TRP A 79 -5.18 -2.80 -6.31
CA TRP A 79 -4.52 -4.01 -6.78
C TRP A 79 -5.44 -4.80 -7.69
N VAL A 80 -5.04 -5.02 -8.94
CA VAL A 80 -5.82 -5.69 -9.96
C VAL A 80 -5.04 -6.89 -10.51
N SER A 81 -5.54 -8.11 -10.35
CA SER A 81 -4.91 -9.28 -10.96
C SER A 81 -5.91 -10.10 -11.78
N PRO A 82 -5.51 -10.64 -12.92
CA PRO A 82 -6.29 -11.69 -13.55
C PRO A 82 -6.17 -12.98 -12.74
N GLU A 83 -7.21 -13.80 -12.78
CA GLU A 83 -7.14 -15.14 -12.22
C GLU A 83 -6.40 -16.09 -13.15
N ARG A 84 -5.40 -16.77 -12.62
CA ARG A 84 -4.72 -17.89 -13.26
C ARG A 84 -4.63 -19.07 -12.31
N HIS A 85 -5.16 -20.21 -12.72
CA HIS A 85 -5.11 -21.43 -11.90
C HIS A 85 -5.58 -21.20 -10.46
N GLY A 86 -6.68 -20.43 -10.31
CA GLY A 86 -7.31 -20.18 -9.02
C GLY A 86 -6.61 -19.17 -8.13
N THR A 87 -5.61 -18.41 -8.61
CA THR A 87 -4.91 -17.41 -7.80
C THR A 87 -4.43 -16.23 -8.63
N LEU A 88 -3.78 -15.24 -7.95
CA LEU A 88 -3.14 -14.10 -8.57
C LEU A 88 -1.94 -14.54 -9.45
N THR A 89 -1.55 -13.68 -10.38
CA THR A 89 -0.43 -13.99 -11.30
C THR A 89 0.94 -13.75 -10.66
N GLY A 90 1.97 -14.47 -11.15
CA GLY A 90 3.37 -14.20 -10.80
C GLY A 90 3.81 -12.77 -11.13
N VAL A 91 3.29 -12.19 -12.23
CA VAL A 91 3.53 -10.77 -12.58
C VAL A 91 3.04 -9.82 -11.48
N PHE A 92 1.86 -10.10 -10.89
CA PHE A 92 1.38 -9.29 -9.77
C PHE A 92 2.23 -9.53 -8.53
N LYS A 93 2.48 -10.80 -8.20
CA LYS A 93 3.25 -11.16 -6.99
C LYS A 93 4.66 -10.56 -7.01
N ASN A 94 5.34 -10.58 -8.18
CA ASN A 94 6.66 -9.98 -8.34
C ASN A 94 6.70 -8.49 -7.99
N GLN A 95 5.66 -7.71 -8.34
CA GLN A 95 5.57 -6.30 -7.94
C GLN A 95 5.55 -6.15 -6.42
N ILE A 96 4.80 -7.00 -5.73
CA ILE A 96 4.69 -6.92 -4.26
C ILE A 96 5.99 -7.41 -3.59
N ASP A 97 6.65 -8.41 -4.16
CA ASP A 97 7.91 -8.94 -3.62
C ASP A 97 9.04 -7.91 -3.66
N TRP A 98 9.01 -6.98 -4.60
CA TRP A 98 9.93 -5.84 -4.64
C TRP A 98 9.64 -4.75 -3.59
N LEU A 99 8.45 -4.76 -2.95
CA LEU A 99 8.08 -3.80 -1.92
C LEU A 99 8.48 -4.35 -0.54
N PRO A 100 9.55 -3.86 0.10
CA PRO A 100 9.94 -4.34 1.42
C PRO A 100 8.91 -3.90 2.46
N LEU A 101 8.75 -4.68 3.54
CA LEU A 101 7.95 -4.26 4.69
C LEU A 101 8.57 -3.07 5.40
N GLU A 102 9.89 -3.02 5.41
CA GLU A 102 10.68 -1.93 6.01
C GLU A 102 11.87 -1.59 5.11
N SER A 103 12.18 -0.31 5.01
CA SER A 103 13.38 0.22 4.36
C SER A 103 13.94 1.29 5.31
N GLY A 104 14.82 0.89 6.22
CA GLY A 104 15.20 1.71 7.36
C GLY A 104 13.99 2.01 8.24
N SER A 105 13.69 3.27 8.49
CA SER A 105 12.49 3.71 9.22
C SER A 105 11.23 3.82 8.34
N VAL A 106 11.35 3.63 7.03
CA VAL A 106 10.24 3.78 6.08
C VAL A 106 9.51 2.45 5.90
N ARG A 107 8.19 2.51 5.95
CA ARG A 107 7.28 1.37 5.70
C ARG A 107 6.39 1.68 4.49
N PRO A 108 6.78 1.22 3.30
CA PRO A 108 6.19 1.67 2.04
C PRO A 108 4.68 1.45 1.88
N THR A 109 4.11 0.49 2.61
CA THR A 109 2.69 0.09 2.46
C THR A 109 1.89 0.20 3.76
N GLN A 110 2.55 0.23 4.93
CA GLN A 110 1.87 0.20 6.21
C GLN A 110 0.94 1.40 6.41
N GLY A 111 -0.31 1.13 6.83
CA GLY A 111 -1.32 2.14 7.10
C GLY A 111 -1.98 2.73 5.85
N ARG A 112 -1.54 2.37 4.65
CA ARG A 112 -2.20 2.78 3.39
C ARG A 112 -3.47 1.99 3.16
N THR A 113 -4.46 2.61 2.54
CA THR A 113 -5.70 1.93 2.15
C THR A 113 -5.48 1.04 0.92
N LEU A 114 -6.30 0.00 0.79
CA LEU A 114 -6.20 -0.96 -0.30
C LEU A 114 -7.57 -1.36 -0.83
N ALA A 115 -7.80 -1.17 -2.13
CA ALA A 115 -8.87 -1.80 -2.88
C ALA A 115 -8.33 -2.98 -3.69
N VAL A 116 -9.08 -4.08 -3.74
CA VAL A 116 -8.69 -5.28 -4.49
C VAL A 116 -9.72 -5.63 -5.54
N MET A 117 -9.24 -5.96 -6.75
CA MET A 117 -10.09 -6.32 -7.88
C MET A 117 -9.48 -7.48 -8.68
N GLN A 118 -10.34 -8.27 -9.30
CA GLN A 118 -9.91 -9.33 -10.22
C GLN A 118 -10.71 -9.34 -11.50
N VAL A 119 -10.13 -9.95 -12.52
CA VAL A 119 -10.81 -10.34 -13.76
C VAL A 119 -10.65 -11.83 -14.00
N SER A 120 -11.69 -12.49 -14.52
CA SER A 120 -11.64 -13.88 -14.94
C SER A 120 -12.25 -14.08 -16.33
N GLY A 121 -11.80 -15.09 -17.06
CA GLY A 121 -12.34 -15.46 -18.38
C GLY A 121 -13.58 -16.36 -18.30
N GLY A 122 -13.78 -17.02 -17.17
CA GLY A 122 -14.87 -17.96 -16.91
C GLY A 122 -15.96 -17.39 -16.01
N SER A 123 -16.60 -18.30 -15.26
CA SER A 123 -17.59 -17.94 -14.23
C SER A 123 -16.98 -17.08 -13.14
N GLN A 124 -17.85 -16.45 -12.36
CA GLN A 124 -17.41 -15.62 -11.25
C GLN A 124 -16.63 -16.44 -10.22
N SER A 125 -15.51 -15.88 -9.78
CA SER A 125 -14.64 -16.40 -8.73
C SER A 125 -14.24 -15.25 -7.80
N PHE A 126 -13.87 -15.57 -6.58
CA PHE A 126 -13.33 -14.62 -5.60
C PHE A 126 -11.94 -15.01 -5.10
N ASN A 127 -11.32 -16.01 -5.71
CA ASN A 127 -10.04 -16.56 -5.26
C ASN A 127 -8.94 -15.49 -5.24
N VAL A 128 -8.85 -14.68 -6.30
CA VAL A 128 -7.80 -13.66 -6.41
C VAL A 128 -8.03 -12.52 -5.44
N VAL A 129 -9.24 -11.98 -5.32
CA VAL A 129 -9.50 -10.90 -4.36
C VAL A 129 -9.28 -11.36 -2.92
N ASN A 130 -9.57 -12.62 -2.59
CA ASN A 130 -9.25 -13.21 -1.31
C ASN A 130 -7.73 -13.33 -1.09
N ALA A 131 -6.98 -13.80 -2.10
CA ALA A 131 -5.53 -13.86 -2.05
C ALA A 131 -4.89 -12.47 -1.91
N LEU A 132 -5.39 -11.47 -2.65
CA LEU A 132 -4.94 -10.08 -2.55
C LEU A 132 -5.22 -9.48 -1.17
N ARG A 133 -6.36 -9.80 -0.53
CA ARG A 133 -6.64 -9.38 0.86
C ARG A 133 -5.67 -9.99 1.86
N VAL A 134 -5.35 -11.27 1.73
CA VAL A 134 -4.34 -11.94 2.57
C VAL A 134 -2.97 -11.26 2.38
N LEU A 135 -2.60 -10.99 1.14
CA LEU A 135 -1.34 -10.31 0.80
C LEU A 135 -1.31 -8.87 1.35
N GLY A 136 -2.41 -8.11 1.19
CA GLY A 136 -2.55 -6.76 1.73
C GLY A 136 -2.41 -6.71 3.25
N ARG A 137 -2.97 -7.71 3.97
CA ARG A 137 -2.76 -7.86 5.40
C ARG A 137 -1.28 -8.07 5.76
N TRP A 138 -0.58 -8.92 5.01
CA TRP A 138 0.87 -9.12 5.20
C TRP A 138 1.66 -7.84 4.95
N MET A 139 1.25 -7.05 3.95
CA MET A 139 1.84 -5.74 3.65
C MET A 139 1.36 -4.64 4.62
N ARG A 140 0.58 -4.99 5.66
CA ARG A 140 0.08 -4.09 6.72
C ARG A 140 -0.81 -2.96 6.21
N MET A 141 -1.54 -3.21 5.13
CA MET A 141 -2.46 -2.26 4.53
C MET A 141 -3.86 -2.36 5.15
N VAL A 142 -4.62 -1.28 5.06
CA VAL A 142 -6.03 -1.19 5.45
C VAL A 142 -6.89 -1.54 4.24
N ALA A 143 -7.23 -2.83 4.07
CA ALA A 143 -8.09 -3.27 2.99
C ALA A 143 -9.54 -2.79 3.23
N ILE A 144 -10.10 -2.04 2.28
CA ILE A 144 -11.49 -1.58 2.35
C ILE A 144 -12.47 -2.77 2.27
N PRO A 145 -13.69 -2.67 2.82
CA PRO A 145 -14.68 -3.75 2.80
C PRO A 145 -15.05 -4.20 1.40
N ASN A 146 -15.32 -3.27 0.48
CA ASN A 146 -15.74 -3.58 -0.88
C ASN A 146 -14.61 -4.15 -1.74
N GLN A 147 -15.01 -4.95 -2.75
CA GLN A 147 -14.12 -5.53 -3.75
C GLN A 147 -14.88 -5.77 -5.05
N SER A 148 -14.16 -5.93 -6.17
CA SER A 148 -14.78 -6.26 -7.46
C SER A 148 -14.19 -7.53 -8.05
N SER A 149 -15.06 -8.39 -8.57
CA SER A 149 -14.68 -9.58 -9.36
C SER A 149 -15.45 -9.57 -10.67
N VAL A 150 -14.76 -9.25 -11.77
CA VAL A 150 -15.34 -9.15 -13.11
C VAL A 150 -15.20 -10.49 -13.81
N ALA A 151 -16.30 -11.27 -13.84
CA ALA A 151 -16.39 -12.52 -14.59
C ALA A 151 -16.55 -12.27 -16.08
N LYS A 152 -16.14 -13.23 -16.91
CA LYS A 152 -16.26 -13.14 -18.38
C LYS A 152 -15.80 -11.80 -18.91
N ALA A 153 -14.67 -11.32 -18.43
CA ALA A 153 -14.19 -9.94 -18.65
C ALA A 153 -14.15 -9.53 -20.14
N TRP A 154 -14.05 -10.50 -21.04
CA TRP A 154 -14.11 -10.28 -22.50
C TRP A 154 -15.47 -9.73 -22.99
N GLN A 155 -16.55 -9.85 -22.21
CA GLN A 155 -17.88 -9.30 -22.51
C GLN A 155 -18.04 -7.86 -21.96
N GLU A 156 -17.28 -7.51 -20.92
CA GLU A 156 -17.46 -6.31 -20.11
C GLU A 156 -16.73 -5.07 -20.65
N PHE A 157 -15.84 -5.25 -21.63
CA PHE A 157 -15.10 -4.15 -22.25
C PHE A 157 -15.44 -4.00 -23.72
N ASP A 158 -15.49 -2.75 -24.19
CA ASP A 158 -15.59 -2.41 -25.59
C ASP A 158 -14.21 -2.43 -26.29
N ASP A 159 -14.21 -2.10 -27.60
CA ASP A 159 -13.02 -2.10 -28.44
C ASP A 159 -12.02 -1.01 -28.03
N ASP A 160 -12.51 0.10 -27.45
CA ASP A 160 -11.70 1.19 -26.91
C ASP A 160 -11.16 0.88 -25.51
N GLY A 161 -11.48 -0.29 -24.94
CA GLY A 161 -11.03 -0.76 -23.65
C GLY A 161 -11.74 -0.12 -22.46
N ARG A 162 -12.93 0.49 -22.69
CA ARG A 162 -13.81 1.01 -21.65
C ARG A 162 -14.75 -0.07 -21.14
N MET A 163 -15.05 -0.04 -19.86
CA MET A 163 -16.09 -0.90 -19.33
C MET A 163 -17.46 -0.45 -19.85
N LYS A 164 -18.26 -1.44 -20.29
CA LYS A 164 -19.66 -1.22 -20.67
C LYS A 164 -20.52 -0.99 -19.43
N PRO A 165 -21.62 -0.23 -19.54
CA PRO A 165 -22.60 -0.13 -18.46
C PRO A 165 -23.08 -1.53 -18.05
N SER A 166 -22.85 -1.90 -16.81
CA SER A 166 -23.20 -3.22 -16.26
C SER A 166 -23.12 -3.20 -14.73
N PRO A 167 -23.70 -4.19 -14.04
CA PRO A 167 -23.55 -4.32 -12.60
C PRO A 167 -22.09 -4.50 -12.15
N PHE A 168 -21.19 -4.96 -13.02
CA PHE A 168 -19.76 -5.01 -12.74
C PHE A 168 -19.13 -3.62 -12.78
N TYR A 169 -19.53 -2.78 -13.75
CA TYR A 169 -19.09 -1.39 -13.81
C TYR A 169 -19.52 -0.63 -12.55
N ASP A 170 -20.80 -0.72 -12.17
CA ASP A 170 -21.35 -0.07 -10.98
C ASP A 170 -20.56 -0.49 -9.74
N ARG A 171 -20.23 -1.78 -9.62
CA ARG A 171 -19.40 -2.30 -8.52
C ARG A 171 -17.99 -1.71 -8.52
N VAL A 172 -17.39 -1.49 -9.68
CA VAL A 172 -16.05 -0.85 -9.76
C VAL A 172 -16.14 0.60 -9.29
N VAL A 173 -17.21 1.33 -9.67
CA VAL A 173 -17.44 2.70 -9.19
C VAL A 173 -17.58 2.73 -7.67
N ASP A 174 -18.43 1.86 -7.09
CA ASP A 174 -18.62 1.75 -5.63
C ASP A 174 -17.28 1.51 -4.90
N VAL A 175 -16.44 0.60 -5.42
CA VAL A 175 -15.13 0.27 -4.83
C VAL A 175 -14.18 1.47 -4.88
N MET A 176 -14.15 2.21 -5.98
CA MET A 176 -13.29 3.39 -6.11
C MET A 176 -13.76 4.55 -5.24
N GLU A 177 -15.07 4.77 -5.16
CA GLU A 177 -15.65 5.78 -4.27
C GLU A 177 -15.34 5.46 -2.80
N GLU A 178 -15.53 4.20 -2.39
CA GLU A 178 -15.23 3.76 -1.04
C GLU A 178 -13.73 3.89 -0.72
N LEU A 179 -12.84 3.56 -1.68
CA LEU A 179 -11.40 3.75 -1.50
C LEU A 179 -11.03 5.21 -1.22
N ILE A 180 -11.61 6.16 -1.96
CA ILE A 180 -11.38 7.60 -1.73
C ILE A 180 -11.82 7.98 -0.31
N LYS A 181 -13.03 7.58 0.10
CA LYS A 181 -13.56 7.89 1.44
C LYS A 181 -12.66 7.34 2.54
N PHE A 182 -12.25 6.08 2.45
CA PHE A 182 -11.34 5.48 3.42
C PHE A 182 -9.94 6.11 3.39
N THR A 183 -9.42 6.46 2.21
CA THR A 183 -8.11 7.12 2.10
C THR A 183 -8.12 8.47 2.80
N LEU A 184 -9.14 9.30 2.57
CA LEU A 184 -9.30 10.59 3.23
C LEU A 184 -9.46 10.47 4.74
N LEU A 185 -10.16 9.42 5.21
CA LEU A 185 -10.36 9.17 6.63
C LEU A 185 -9.08 8.71 7.35
N VAL A 186 -8.24 7.93 6.66
CA VAL A 186 -7.09 7.23 7.25
C VAL A 186 -5.78 8.03 7.13
N ARG A 187 -5.56 8.74 6.01
CA ARG A 187 -4.27 9.37 5.70
C ARG A 187 -3.76 10.32 6.80
N ASP A 188 -4.66 11.13 7.38
CA ASP A 188 -4.33 12.11 8.41
C ASP A 188 -4.14 11.47 9.80
N ARG A 189 -4.40 10.17 9.91
CA ARG A 189 -4.24 9.35 11.13
C ARG A 189 -3.22 8.23 10.96
N SER A 190 -2.48 8.22 9.86
CA SER A 190 -1.54 7.14 9.53
C SER A 190 -0.53 6.88 10.64
N ASP A 191 0.08 7.93 11.19
CA ASP A 191 1.06 7.80 12.27
C ASP A 191 0.44 7.18 13.53
N TYR A 192 -0.77 7.60 13.89
CA TYR A 192 -1.50 7.01 15.03
C TYR A 192 -1.85 5.54 14.78
N LEU A 193 -2.30 5.20 13.57
CA LEU A 193 -2.70 3.83 13.22
C LEU A 193 -1.52 2.86 13.12
N THR A 194 -0.33 3.39 12.84
CA THR A 194 0.89 2.58 12.69
C THR A 194 1.77 2.55 13.93
N ASP A 195 1.46 3.38 14.93
CA ASP A 195 2.17 3.40 16.22
C ASP A 195 1.91 2.12 17.01
N ARG A 196 2.96 1.36 17.31
CA ARG A 196 2.85 0.04 17.93
C ARG A 196 3.48 0.01 19.33
N TYR A 197 2.80 -0.67 20.25
CA TYR A 197 3.28 -0.90 21.62
C TYR A 197 4.69 -1.50 21.66
N SER A 198 4.99 -2.48 20.79
CA SER A 198 6.29 -3.16 20.78
C SER A 198 7.45 -2.21 20.40
N GLU A 199 7.20 -1.21 19.57
CA GLU A 199 8.18 -0.20 19.17
C GLU A 199 8.39 0.82 20.29
N ARG A 200 7.29 1.36 20.83
CA ARG A 200 7.36 2.25 22.00
C ARG A 200 8.06 1.61 23.18
N LYS A 201 7.82 0.30 23.42
CA LYS A 201 8.50 -0.45 24.46
C LYS A 201 10.02 -0.53 24.23
N GLY A 202 10.43 -0.74 22.99
CA GLY A 202 11.85 -0.76 22.60
C GLY A 202 12.52 0.59 22.83
N ASP A 203 11.88 1.67 22.38
CA ASP A 203 12.37 3.04 22.58
C ASP A 203 12.45 3.43 24.06
N LEU A 204 11.45 3.06 24.86
CA LEU A 204 11.47 3.27 26.31
C LEU A 204 12.59 2.51 26.99
N ALA A 205 12.85 1.26 26.60
CA ALA A 205 13.94 0.46 27.12
C ALA A 205 15.29 1.05 26.74
N ALA A 206 15.45 1.50 25.49
CA ALA A 206 16.67 2.16 25.01
C ALA A 206 16.93 3.49 25.75
N ARG A 207 15.90 4.31 25.95
CA ARG A 207 15.98 5.56 26.73
C ARG A 207 16.37 5.31 28.18
N ARG A 208 15.79 4.30 28.82
CA ARG A 208 16.13 3.91 30.20
C ARG A 208 17.59 3.44 30.31
N LEU A 209 18.05 2.64 29.35
CA LEU A 209 19.44 2.18 29.30
C LEU A 209 20.40 3.35 29.11
N ALA A 210 20.10 4.28 28.21
CA ALA A 210 20.90 5.47 27.98
C ALA A 210 20.97 6.39 29.21
N ALA A 211 19.83 6.61 29.88
CA ALA A 211 19.78 7.39 31.11
C ALA A 211 20.56 6.71 32.25
N ALA A 212 20.44 5.39 32.41
CA ALA A 212 21.23 4.63 33.38
C ALA A 212 22.72 4.71 33.10
N SER A 213 23.15 4.60 31.83
CA SER A 213 24.57 4.72 31.43
C SER A 213 25.09 6.12 31.68
N GLY A 214 24.32 7.16 31.39
CA GLY A 214 24.65 8.56 31.68
C GLY A 214 24.80 8.82 33.19
N ALA A 215 23.86 8.29 34.00
CA ALA A 215 23.94 8.39 35.45
C ALA A 215 25.20 7.70 36.03
N VAL A 216 25.53 6.51 35.54
CA VAL A 216 26.74 5.77 35.96
C VAL A 216 28.01 6.57 35.60
N GLN A 217 28.08 7.15 34.42
CA GLN A 217 29.21 8.00 34.01
C GLN A 217 29.34 9.27 34.89
N ALA A 218 28.23 9.91 35.20
CA ALA A 218 28.23 11.09 36.07
C ALA A 218 28.65 10.77 37.49
N ILE A 219 28.23 9.62 38.04
CA ILE A 219 28.67 9.13 39.36
C ILE A 219 30.19 8.84 39.35
N ALA A 220 30.71 8.20 38.31
CA ALA A 220 32.12 7.92 38.16
C ALA A 220 32.97 9.19 38.04
N ALA A 221 32.42 10.28 37.52
CA ALA A 221 33.05 11.61 37.45
C ALA A 221 32.85 12.44 38.72
N GLY A 222 32.15 11.94 39.73
CA GLY A 222 31.86 12.65 40.99
C GLY A 222 30.76 13.75 40.86
N ASP A 223 30.03 13.81 39.76
CA ASP A 223 28.97 14.80 39.52
C ASP A 223 27.61 14.23 39.92
N VAL A 224 27.26 14.37 41.18
CA VAL A 224 25.99 13.88 41.74
C VAL A 224 24.78 14.63 41.16
N GLU A 225 24.91 15.93 40.84
CA GLU A 225 23.81 16.70 40.23
C GLU A 225 23.53 16.25 38.79
N ALA A 226 24.56 15.97 38.01
CA ALA A 226 24.40 15.41 36.66
C ALA A 226 23.75 14.02 36.71
N ALA A 227 24.19 13.17 37.64
CA ALA A 227 23.57 11.85 37.84
C ALA A 227 22.09 11.95 38.16
N ASN A 228 21.68 12.84 39.05
CA ASN A 228 20.27 13.03 39.40
C ASN A 228 19.46 13.58 38.22
N ARG A 229 20.01 14.48 37.42
CA ARG A 229 19.35 15.00 36.20
C ARG A 229 19.09 13.87 35.19
N GLU A 230 20.04 12.93 35.03
CA GLU A 230 19.83 11.80 34.11
C GLU A 230 18.75 10.81 34.62
N ILE A 231 18.71 10.53 35.93
CA ILE A 231 17.70 9.65 36.57
C ILE A 231 16.31 10.25 36.50
N LEU A 232 16.18 11.57 36.62
CA LEU A 232 14.89 12.29 36.67
C LEU A 232 14.38 12.74 35.29
N LYS A 233 15.07 12.42 34.20
CA LYS A 233 14.55 12.70 32.86
C LYS A 233 13.20 12.00 32.66
N PRO A 234 12.14 12.73 32.28
CA PRO A 234 10.87 12.12 31.98
C PRO A 234 11.00 11.09 30.86
N THR A 235 10.52 9.89 31.12
CA THR A 235 10.48 8.75 30.19
C THR A 235 9.37 8.90 29.17
#